data_c483932b626dd44a3c0ad91486a6bac2
#
_entry.id   c483932b626dd44a3c0ad91486a6bac2
#
_cell.length_a   1.000
_cell.length_b   1.000
_cell.length_c   1.000
_cell.angle_alpha   90.00
_cell.angle_beta   90.00
_cell.angle_gamma   90.00
#
_symmetry.space_group_name_H-M   'P 1'
#
loop_
_entity.id
_entity.type
_entity.pdbx_description
1 polymer ?
#
loop_
_entity_poly.entity_id
_entity_poly.type
_entity_poly.pdbx_seq_one_letter_code
_entity_poly.pdbx_strand_id
1 'polypeptide(L)'
;MIKIGPRDLIAKERMAFERIQDILGNNAPAIVDFCESGDRGAIKYRYASMLDGAVRTLQELYAEADAAWVRHILEVVFVRQLGRLYEAAYRDRLDLLRYYDYSSRYAAGVRRSVEAVTGRAEPDDTISLGGATVPNPCRFYERDINALAEPGSSARFVSYLHGDLNGRNIIVDEQENVWLIDFFHTHRGHVLRDLIKLENDLLYIWTPVRSDDELDEAFRLSDLLIGVEDLAAPLPEARFSGAQFQKAWETARVLRSFYPALIRTDRDPYQLHAGLLRYAVHTLSFDEPDLRQKRWALYSAGVLTGRIRDHLTRSRRLRIDYLALPDGERIRVGMTIMPGRRDWGRDLAEDLDAMREEGVSRVLALVTQDELVRYGVPGLIAEYGRRGIECRWLPVLDQGVPTIAAMRDAVDWIEGCVNAGEAVLIHCVGGLGRTGAAAACYLARHRGLSAAEAVAAVRRSRSGRAVESREQSAFIERFAREAHSSRSTG
;
A
#
# COMPACT_ATOMS: atom_id res chain seq x y z
N MET A 1 15.87 0.90 35.95
CA MET A 1 15.38 -0.45 35.57
C MET A 1 16.57 -1.28 35.09
N ILE A 2 16.58 -2.59 35.41
CA ILE A 2 17.59 -3.52 34.90
C ILE A 2 16.85 -4.59 34.11
N LYS A 3 17.25 -4.82 32.86
CA LYS A 3 16.75 -5.91 32.01
C LYS A 3 17.84 -6.97 31.91
N ILE A 4 17.49 -8.23 32.17
CA ILE A 4 18.41 -9.36 32.13
C ILE A 4 17.86 -10.40 31.16
N GLY A 5 18.69 -10.91 30.27
CA GLY A 5 18.28 -11.88 29.25
C GLY A 5 19.46 -12.66 28.65
N PRO A 6 19.20 -13.44 27.59
CA PRO A 6 20.26 -14.03 26.80
C PRO A 6 21.23 -12.96 26.28
N ARG A 7 22.53 -13.26 26.35
CA ARG A 7 23.62 -12.32 26.01
C ARG A 7 23.39 -11.66 24.64
N ASP A 8 23.13 -12.46 23.62
CA ASP A 8 22.99 -11.97 22.24
C ASP A 8 21.77 -11.04 22.07
N LEU A 9 20.69 -11.29 22.81
CA LEU A 9 19.48 -10.44 22.78
C LEU A 9 19.74 -9.10 23.46
N ILE A 10 20.43 -9.10 24.61
CA ILE A 10 20.77 -7.87 25.34
C ILE A 10 21.79 -7.04 24.55
N ALA A 11 22.78 -7.69 23.94
CA ALA A 11 23.75 -7.00 23.07
C ALA A 11 23.05 -6.36 21.85
N LYS A 12 22.10 -7.06 21.24
CA LYS A 12 21.29 -6.53 20.12
C LYS A 12 20.46 -5.31 20.54
N GLU A 13 19.83 -5.37 21.71
CA GLU A 13 19.05 -4.25 22.25
C GLU A 13 19.92 -3.01 22.50
N ARG A 14 21.11 -3.22 23.09
CA ARG A 14 22.10 -2.16 23.27
C ARG A 14 22.48 -1.52 21.94
N MET A 15 22.85 -2.32 20.94
CA MET A 15 23.23 -1.82 19.61
C MET A 15 22.08 -1.08 18.92
N ALA A 16 20.85 -1.55 19.07
CA ALA A 16 19.66 -0.89 18.52
C ALA A 16 19.43 0.47 19.18
N PHE A 17 19.57 0.54 20.49
CA PHE A 17 19.45 1.78 21.27
C PHE A 17 20.56 2.79 20.93
N GLU A 18 21.83 2.37 20.89
CA GLU A 18 22.97 3.24 20.54
C GLU A 18 22.81 3.92 19.19
N ARG A 19 22.15 3.25 18.21
CA ARG A 19 21.88 3.82 16.88
C ARG A 19 20.90 4.99 16.89
N ILE A 20 19.97 5.04 17.83
CA ILE A 20 18.91 6.05 17.88
C ILE A 20 19.10 7.06 18.99
N GLN A 21 19.98 6.79 19.96
CA GLN A 21 20.23 7.64 21.12
C GLN A 21 20.58 9.06 20.69
N ASP A 22 21.46 9.23 19.72
CA ASP A 22 21.87 10.54 19.20
C ASP A 22 20.73 11.31 18.55
N ILE A 23 19.76 10.58 17.98
CA ILE A 23 18.58 11.18 17.32
C ILE A 23 17.54 11.57 18.36
N LEU A 24 17.26 10.70 19.34
CA LEU A 24 16.28 10.92 20.40
C LEU A 24 16.77 11.93 21.46
N GLY A 25 18.08 12.05 21.62
CA GLY A 25 18.69 12.94 22.59
C GLY A 25 18.23 12.63 24.02
N ASN A 26 17.90 13.69 24.80
CA ASN A 26 17.50 13.56 26.20
C ASN A 26 16.13 12.90 26.42
N ASN A 27 15.38 12.62 25.37
CA ASN A 27 14.06 11.98 25.45
C ASN A 27 14.13 10.44 25.49
N ALA A 28 15.33 9.86 25.32
CA ALA A 28 15.57 8.44 25.48
C ALA A 28 16.05 8.12 26.90
N PRO A 29 15.68 6.97 27.47
CA PRO A 29 16.32 6.52 28.71
C PRO A 29 17.81 6.30 28.47
N ALA A 30 18.68 6.85 29.30
CA ALA A 30 20.11 6.63 29.14
C ALA A 30 20.50 5.22 29.57
N ILE A 31 21.31 4.52 28.77
CA ILE A 31 22.00 3.31 29.22
C ILE A 31 23.09 3.74 30.18
N VAL A 32 22.99 3.28 31.41
CA VAL A 32 23.94 3.62 32.50
C VAL A 32 25.02 2.59 32.59
N ASP A 33 24.68 1.34 32.36
CA ASP A 33 25.56 0.21 32.57
C ASP A 33 25.18 -0.98 31.71
N PHE A 34 26.15 -1.78 31.33
CA PHE A 34 25.97 -2.99 30.56
C PHE A 34 26.99 -4.01 31.01
N CYS A 35 26.54 -5.23 31.27
CA CYS A 35 27.46 -6.31 31.60
C CYS A 35 27.06 -7.62 30.94
N GLU A 36 28.03 -8.48 30.72
CA GLU A 36 27.85 -9.83 30.19
C GLU A 36 28.58 -10.81 31.14
N SER A 37 27.92 -11.96 31.36
CA SER A 37 28.46 -13.07 32.13
C SER A 37 27.95 -14.39 31.56
N GLY A 38 28.83 -15.19 31.00
CA GLY A 38 28.50 -16.44 30.33
C GLY A 38 27.51 -16.24 29.15
N ASP A 39 26.39 -16.90 29.21
CA ASP A 39 25.29 -16.82 28.23
C ASP A 39 24.23 -15.73 28.53
N ARG A 40 24.46 -14.95 29.61
CA ARG A 40 23.55 -13.89 30.08
C ARG A 40 24.14 -12.51 29.86
N GLY A 41 23.27 -11.54 29.59
CA GLY A 41 23.59 -10.12 29.58
C GLY A 41 22.63 -9.34 30.46
N ALA A 42 23.05 -8.17 30.92
CA ALA A 42 22.20 -7.22 31.62
C ALA A 42 22.45 -5.80 31.11
N ILE A 43 21.38 -5.04 30.95
CA ILE A 43 21.40 -3.63 30.58
C ILE A 43 20.66 -2.83 31.64
N LYS A 44 21.28 -1.75 32.12
CA LYS A 44 20.70 -0.85 33.11
C LYS A 44 20.34 0.48 32.47
N TYR A 45 19.07 0.81 32.52
CA TYR A 45 18.53 2.08 32.06
C TYR A 45 18.37 3.07 33.21
N ARG A 46 18.72 4.33 32.98
CA ARG A 46 18.37 5.44 33.84
C ARG A 46 17.25 6.24 33.16
N TYR A 47 16.14 6.39 33.86
CA TYR A 47 15.08 7.33 33.49
C TYR A 47 15.41 8.70 34.08
N ALA A 48 15.16 9.77 33.31
CA ALA A 48 15.71 11.09 33.61
C ALA A 48 15.17 11.77 34.85
N SER A 49 14.13 11.33 35.50
CA SER A 49 13.66 11.90 36.78
C SER A 49 12.67 11.01 37.51
N MET A 50 13.08 9.79 37.86
CA MET A 50 12.34 9.05 38.88
C MET A 50 12.63 9.67 40.26
N LEU A 51 12.11 10.84 40.50
CA LEU A 51 11.98 11.42 41.84
C LEU A 51 10.71 10.83 42.45
N ASP A 52 10.85 9.81 43.27
CA ASP A 52 9.88 9.27 44.26
C ASP A 52 8.39 9.13 43.86
N GLY A 53 8.04 9.26 42.56
CA GLY A 53 6.68 9.12 42.04
C GLY A 53 6.39 7.76 41.38
N ALA A 54 5.13 7.32 41.42
CA ALA A 54 4.69 6.14 40.70
C ALA A 54 4.70 6.36 39.19
N VAL A 55 5.23 5.40 38.45
CA VAL A 55 5.16 5.39 36.97
C VAL A 55 4.14 4.34 36.53
N ARG A 56 3.35 4.68 35.52
CA ARG A 56 2.35 3.79 34.93
C ARG A 56 2.51 3.75 33.41
N THR A 57 2.08 2.67 32.82
CA THR A 57 2.07 2.55 31.35
C THR A 57 0.87 3.28 30.75
N LEU A 58 0.99 3.72 29.49
CA LEU A 58 -0.15 4.30 28.77
C LEU A 58 -1.33 3.34 28.73
N GLN A 59 -1.09 2.02 28.60
CA GLN A 59 -2.13 1.01 28.60
C GLN A 59 -2.93 1.00 29.92
N GLU A 60 -2.26 1.11 31.08
CA GLU A 60 -2.92 1.18 32.40
C GLU A 60 -3.68 2.49 32.58
N LEU A 61 -3.13 3.61 32.13
CA LEU A 61 -3.74 4.91 32.26
C LEU A 61 -4.91 5.13 31.29
N TYR A 62 -4.90 4.46 30.15
CA TYR A 62 -5.91 4.64 29.12
C TYR A 62 -7.33 4.42 29.61
N ALA A 63 -7.58 3.44 30.49
CA ALA A 63 -8.92 3.19 31.01
C ALA A 63 -9.50 4.39 31.77
N GLU A 64 -8.68 5.12 32.52
CA GLU A 64 -9.05 6.22 33.41
C GLU A 64 -8.96 7.60 32.72
N ALA A 65 -8.05 7.77 31.75
CA ALA A 65 -7.77 9.03 31.09
C ALA A 65 -8.91 9.51 30.19
N ASP A 66 -9.07 10.80 30.04
CA ASP A 66 -9.96 11.40 29.04
C ASP A 66 -9.30 11.51 27.65
N ALA A 67 -10.09 11.83 26.64
CA ALA A 67 -9.60 11.93 25.25
C ALA A 67 -8.59 13.08 25.05
N ALA A 68 -8.67 14.17 25.83
CA ALA A 68 -7.76 15.29 25.72
C ALA A 68 -6.38 14.93 26.26
N TRP A 69 -6.33 14.22 27.38
CA TRP A 69 -5.10 13.71 27.95
C TRP A 69 -4.43 12.69 27.00
N VAL A 70 -5.21 11.73 26.47
CA VAL A 70 -4.68 10.75 25.51
C VAL A 70 -4.09 11.46 24.29
N ARG A 71 -4.77 12.46 23.74
CA ARG A 71 -4.24 13.30 22.65
C ARG A 71 -2.91 13.93 23.02
N HIS A 72 -2.82 14.54 24.20
CA HIS A 72 -1.58 15.17 24.67
C HIS A 72 -0.41 14.18 24.71
N ILE A 73 -0.62 13.00 25.31
CA ILE A 73 0.42 11.97 25.40
C ILE A 73 0.85 11.47 23.99
N LEU A 74 -0.10 11.25 23.08
CA LEU A 74 0.21 10.84 21.72
C LEU A 74 0.98 11.92 20.94
N GLU A 75 0.67 13.20 21.15
CA GLU A 75 1.46 14.30 20.58
C GLU A 75 2.89 14.34 21.13
N VAL A 76 3.07 14.09 22.43
CA VAL A 76 4.42 13.97 23.02
C VAL A 76 5.17 12.81 22.38
N VAL A 77 4.56 11.64 22.23
CA VAL A 77 5.17 10.45 21.65
C VAL A 77 5.53 10.66 20.18
N PHE A 78 4.56 11.02 19.36
CA PHE A 78 4.73 11.00 17.89
C PHE A 78 5.33 12.28 17.32
N VAL A 79 5.16 13.43 17.98
CA VAL A 79 5.70 14.71 17.49
C VAL A 79 7.01 15.05 18.20
N ARG A 80 7.04 14.99 19.54
CA ARG A 80 8.22 15.47 20.29
C ARG A 80 9.32 14.42 20.41
N GLN A 81 8.98 13.15 20.67
CA GLN A 81 9.98 12.10 20.88
C GLN A 81 10.37 11.38 19.58
N LEU A 82 9.41 10.76 18.88
CA LEU A 82 9.69 10.03 17.65
C LEU A 82 9.73 10.91 16.39
N GLY A 83 9.27 12.17 16.48
CA GLY A 83 9.17 13.07 15.34
C GLY A 83 10.46 13.21 14.56
N ARG A 84 11.62 13.32 15.24
CA ARG A 84 12.94 13.40 14.59
C ARG A 84 13.29 12.15 13.77
N LEU A 85 12.87 10.96 14.23
CA LEU A 85 13.06 9.72 13.46
C LEU A 85 12.22 9.78 12.18
N TYR A 86 11.00 10.27 12.27
CA TYR A 86 10.06 10.33 11.15
C TYR A 86 10.37 11.48 10.17
N GLU A 87 10.94 12.59 10.62
CA GLU A 87 11.41 13.68 9.76
C GLU A 87 12.48 13.20 8.75
N ALA A 88 13.31 12.25 9.16
CA ALA A 88 14.32 11.62 8.32
C ALA A 88 13.73 10.59 7.32
N ALA A 89 12.41 10.45 7.24
CA ALA A 89 11.77 9.51 6.33
C ALA A 89 12.04 9.86 4.86
N TYR A 90 12.34 8.84 4.07
CA TYR A 90 12.55 8.95 2.63
C TYR A 90 11.84 7.81 1.89
N ARG A 91 11.71 7.96 0.57
CA ARG A 91 11.09 6.92 -0.27
C ARG A 91 12.12 5.84 -0.60
N ASP A 92 11.75 4.59 -0.30
CA ASP A 92 12.53 3.41 -0.66
C ASP A 92 11.60 2.32 -1.20
N ARG A 93 12.17 1.34 -1.89
CA ARG A 93 11.43 0.17 -2.35
C ARG A 93 11.15 -0.75 -1.17
N LEU A 94 9.87 -0.98 -0.88
CA LEU A 94 9.43 -1.83 0.20
C LEU A 94 8.29 -2.74 -0.27
N ASP A 95 8.54 -4.04 -0.21
CA ASP A 95 7.51 -5.07 -0.31
C ASP A 95 6.84 -5.20 1.07
N LEU A 96 5.59 -4.77 1.18
CA LEU A 96 4.87 -4.75 2.46
C LEU A 96 4.54 -6.16 2.95
N LEU A 97 4.22 -7.09 2.07
CA LEU A 97 3.95 -8.46 2.50
C LEU A 97 5.20 -9.11 3.08
N ARG A 98 6.34 -8.92 2.44
CA ARG A 98 7.62 -9.39 2.95
C ARG A 98 8.04 -8.65 4.23
N TYR A 99 7.86 -7.35 4.27
CA TYR A 99 8.22 -6.53 5.43
C TYR A 99 7.42 -6.90 6.68
N TYR A 100 6.12 -7.13 6.55
CA TYR A 100 5.26 -7.59 7.64
C TYR A 100 5.32 -9.11 7.84
N ASP A 101 6.29 -9.80 7.19
CA ASP A 101 6.56 -11.23 7.34
C ASP A 101 5.33 -12.11 7.03
N TYR A 102 4.62 -11.80 5.96
CA TYR A 102 3.58 -12.68 5.45
C TYR A 102 4.22 -13.93 4.82
N SER A 103 3.84 -15.09 5.33
CA SER A 103 4.40 -16.36 4.86
C SER A 103 3.42 -17.51 5.12
N SER A 104 3.33 -18.44 4.18
CA SER A 104 2.56 -19.67 4.34
C SER A 104 3.07 -20.58 5.47
N ARG A 105 4.30 -20.38 5.94
CA ARG A 105 4.82 -21.07 7.13
C ARG A 105 3.97 -20.84 8.39
N TYR A 106 3.24 -19.71 8.46
CA TYR A 106 2.37 -19.38 9.58
C TYR A 106 0.95 -19.92 9.43
N ALA A 107 0.58 -20.48 8.27
CA ALA A 107 -0.79 -20.92 7.98
C ALA A 107 -1.37 -21.85 9.04
N ALA A 108 -0.58 -22.85 9.48
CA ALA A 108 -1.01 -23.77 10.54
C ALA A 108 -1.23 -23.07 11.90
N GLY A 109 -0.41 -22.07 12.23
CA GLY A 109 -0.57 -21.25 13.44
C GLY A 109 -1.83 -20.40 13.39
N VAL A 110 -2.04 -19.72 12.26
CA VAL A 110 -3.25 -18.90 12.02
C VAL A 110 -4.50 -19.75 12.11
N ARG A 111 -4.51 -20.92 11.48
CA ARG A 111 -5.63 -21.87 11.57
C ARG A 111 -5.97 -22.22 13.02
N ARG A 112 -4.98 -22.65 13.81
CA ARG A 112 -5.20 -22.97 15.24
C ARG A 112 -5.78 -21.79 16.01
N SER A 113 -5.29 -20.57 15.77
CA SER A 113 -5.80 -19.37 16.44
C SER A 113 -7.24 -19.06 16.03
N VAL A 114 -7.58 -19.20 14.73
CA VAL A 114 -8.96 -19.02 14.25
C VAL A 114 -9.89 -20.08 14.87
N GLU A 115 -9.51 -21.36 14.84
CA GLU A 115 -10.28 -22.44 15.43
C GLU A 115 -10.50 -22.24 16.96
N ALA A 116 -9.50 -21.73 17.66
CA ALA A 116 -9.64 -21.41 19.09
C ALA A 116 -10.67 -20.29 19.35
N VAL A 117 -10.77 -19.30 18.42
CA VAL A 117 -11.71 -18.19 18.54
C VAL A 117 -13.13 -18.57 18.11
N THR A 118 -13.27 -19.38 17.06
CA THR A 118 -14.58 -19.80 16.53
C THR A 118 -15.14 -21.04 17.21
N GLY A 119 -14.30 -21.82 17.90
CA GLY A 119 -14.66 -23.07 18.55
C GLY A 119 -14.86 -24.25 17.58
N ARG A 120 -14.50 -24.08 16.30
CA ARG A 120 -14.66 -25.10 15.25
C ARG A 120 -13.66 -24.93 14.11
N ALA A 121 -13.51 -25.98 13.30
CA ALA A 121 -12.77 -25.87 12.06
C ALA A 121 -13.52 -24.98 11.05
N GLU A 122 -12.79 -24.13 10.36
CA GLU A 122 -13.32 -23.19 9.34
C GLU A 122 -12.73 -23.55 7.96
N PRO A 123 -13.30 -24.54 7.26
CA PRO A 123 -12.78 -25.01 5.99
C PRO A 123 -13.15 -24.12 4.77
N ASP A 124 -14.13 -23.22 4.93
CA ASP A 124 -14.68 -22.42 3.85
C ASP A 124 -13.85 -21.16 3.57
N ASP A 125 -14.08 -20.53 2.43
CA ASP A 125 -13.41 -19.28 2.03
C ASP A 125 -13.90 -18.06 2.85
N THR A 126 -14.98 -18.23 3.60
CA THR A 126 -15.55 -17.23 4.50
C THR A 126 -15.77 -17.82 5.89
N ILE A 127 -15.85 -16.95 6.90
CA ILE A 127 -16.23 -17.28 8.28
C ILE A 127 -17.39 -16.39 8.73
N SER A 128 -18.28 -16.96 9.55
CA SER A 128 -19.38 -16.23 10.16
C SER A 128 -19.08 -15.92 11.62
N LEU A 129 -19.20 -14.65 12.00
CA LEU A 129 -18.96 -14.12 13.34
C LEU A 129 -20.17 -13.29 13.75
N GLY A 130 -21.01 -13.81 14.65
CA GLY A 130 -22.30 -13.18 14.94
C GLY A 130 -23.17 -13.15 13.70
N GLY A 131 -23.70 -11.97 13.34
CA GLY A 131 -24.47 -11.73 12.12
C GLY A 131 -23.67 -11.43 10.87
N ALA A 132 -22.32 -11.29 10.98
CA ALA A 132 -21.47 -10.88 9.88
C ALA A 132 -20.74 -12.07 9.23
N THR A 133 -20.51 -11.99 7.91
CA THR A 133 -19.70 -12.95 7.16
C THR A 133 -18.52 -12.23 6.51
N VAL A 134 -17.32 -12.71 6.76
CA VAL A 134 -16.06 -12.12 6.27
C VAL A 134 -15.18 -13.16 5.60
N PRO A 135 -14.26 -12.77 4.70
CA PRO A 135 -13.25 -13.65 4.15
C PRO A 135 -12.43 -14.36 5.24
N ASN A 136 -12.07 -15.62 4.99
CA ASN A 136 -11.33 -16.43 5.95
C ASN A 136 -9.81 -16.14 5.87
N PRO A 137 -9.18 -15.57 6.90
CA PRO A 137 -7.75 -15.32 6.91
C PRO A 137 -6.89 -16.59 6.73
N CYS A 138 -7.37 -17.77 7.13
CA CYS A 138 -6.65 -19.03 6.93
C CYS A 138 -6.35 -19.25 5.45
N ARG A 139 -7.34 -19.00 4.57
CA ARG A 139 -7.19 -19.16 3.12
C ARG A 139 -6.16 -18.21 2.52
N PHE A 140 -6.11 -16.99 3.05
CA PHE A 140 -5.09 -16.03 2.65
C PHE A 140 -3.68 -16.56 2.93
N TYR A 141 -3.41 -17.06 4.13
CA TYR A 141 -2.10 -17.59 4.51
C TYR A 141 -1.75 -18.93 3.83
N GLU A 142 -2.74 -19.76 3.53
CA GLU A 142 -2.53 -21.08 2.90
C GLU A 142 -2.30 -20.99 1.40
N ARG A 143 -3.03 -20.11 0.73
CA ARG A 143 -3.16 -20.10 -0.73
C ARG A 143 -2.82 -18.75 -1.35
N ASP A 144 -3.47 -17.67 -0.86
CA ASP A 144 -3.50 -16.41 -1.57
C ASP A 144 -2.15 -15.67 -1.50
N ILE A 145 -1.40 -15.77 -0.41
CA ILE A 145 -0.05 -15.20 -0.28
C ILE A 145 0.88 -15.67 -1.41
N ASN A 146 0.84 -16.96 -1.76
CA ASN A 146 1.70 -17.52 -2.80
C ASN A 146 1.18 -17.19 -4.20
N ALA A 147 -0.15 -17.09 -4.37
CA ALA A 147 -0.81 -16.80 -5.64
C ALA A 147 -0.82 -15.31 -5.99
N LEU A 148 -0.90 -14.43 -4.99
CA LEU A 148 -1.08 -12.99 -5.13
C LEU A 148 0.17 -12.20 -4.72
N ALA A 149 1.37 -12.72 -5.01
CA ALA A 149 2.62 -12.00 -4.70
C ALA A 149 2.56 -10.54 -5.20
N GLU A 150 3.01 -9.61 -4.38
CA GLU A 150 3.07 -8.19 -4.75
C GLU A 150 3.93 -8.02 -6.01
N PRO A 151 3.46 -7.36 -7.08
CA PRO A 151 4.23 -7.17 -8.30
C PRO A 151 5.35 -6.15 -8.06
N GLY A 152 6.45 -6.62 -7.52
CA GLY A 152 7.62 -5.82 -7.17
C GLY A 152 7.39 -4.90 -5.97
N SER A 153 8.49 -4.46 -5.35
CA SER A 153 8.43 -3.51 -4.25
C SER A 153 8.00 -2.13 -4.73
N SER A 154 6.91 -1.60 -4.20
CA SER A 154 6.48 -0.22 -4.42
C SER A 154 7.34 0.77 -3.62
N ALA A 155 7.46 2.02 -4.10
CA ALA A 155 8.17 3.05 -3.37
C ALA A 155 7.31 3.57 -2.21
N ARG A 156 7.68 3.24 -0.98
CA ARG A 156 7.02 3.61 0.27
C ARG A 156 7.91 4.53 1.11
N PHE A 157 7.32 5.27 2.04
CA PHE A 157 8.12 6.01 3.02
C PHE A 157 8.63 5.07 4.11
N VAL A 158 9.93 5.13 4.35
CA VAL A 158 10.63 4.37 5.38
C VAL A 158 11.38 5.30 6.32
N SER A 159 11.46 4.92 7.59
CA SER A 159 12.15 5.65 8.63
C SER A 159 12.74 4.70 9.65
N TYR A 160 13.61 5.19 10.54
CA TYR A 160 13.87 4.48 11.79
C TYR A 160 12.61 4.50 12.66
N LEU A 161 12.33 3.39 13.31
CA LEU A 161 11.14 3.13 14.08
C LEU A 161 11.50 2.57 15.45
N HIS A 162 10.61 2.74 16.41
CA HIS A 162 10.65 1.96 17.65
C HIS A 162 10.51 0.46 17.34
N GLY A 163 9.60 0.11 16.44
CA GLY A 163 9.43 -1.23 15.87
C GLY A 163 8.50 -2.16 16.66
N ASP A 164 8.28 -1.88 17.94
CA ASP A 164 7.31 -2.55 18.82
C ASP A 164 6.66 -1.55 19.78
N LEU A 165 6.17 -0.43 19.25
CA LEU A 165 5.51 0.60 20.05
C LEU A 165 4.11 0.13 20.45
N ASN A 166 4.01 -0.34 21.68
CA ASN A 166 2.75 -0.73 22.32
C ASN A 166 2.54 0.10 23.60
N GLY A 167 1.34 0.05 24.18
CA GLY A 167 1.01 0.88 25.33
C GLY A 167 1.82 0.59 26.60
N ARG A 168 2.42 -0.57 26.73
CA ARG A 168 3.31 -0.92 27.86
C ARG A 168 4.72 -0.35 27.67
N ASN A 169 5.10 -0.03 26.45
CA ASN A 169 6.40 0.57 26.13
C ASN A 169 6.37 2.10 26.19
N ILE A 170 5.22 2.70 26.54
CA ILE A 170 5.05 4.12 26.80
C ILE A 170 4.78 4.30 28.29
N ILE A 171 5.75 4.84 29.02
CA ILE A 171 5.67 5.06 30.47
C ILE A 171 5.40 6.55 30.72
N VAL A 172 4.51 6.82 31.64
CA VAL A 172 4.12 8.18 32.05
C VAL A 172 4.23 8.29 33.58
N ASP A 173 4.81 9.37 34.09
CA ASP A 173 4.87 9.69 35.51
C ASP A 173 3.75 10.63 35.95
N GLU A 174 3.71 10.95 37.24
CA GLU A 174 2.72 11.86 37.85
C GLU A 174 2.82 13.30 37.33
N GLN A 175 3.94 13.70 36.77
CA GLN A 175 4.15 15.01 36.13
C GLN A 175 3.91 15.00 34.61
N GLU A 176 3.32 13.91 34.09
CA GLU A 176 3.05 13.68 32.66
C GLU A 176 4.31 13.64 31.78
N ASN A 177 5.49 13.39 32.36
CA ASN A 177 6.65 13.09 31.55
C ASN A 177 6.49 11.70 30.91
N VAL A 178 6.87 11.61 29.64
CA VAL A 178 6.73 10.38 28.85
C VAL A 178 8.10 9.81 28.51
N TRP A 179 8.27 8.52 28.70
CA TRP A 179 9.46 7.77 28.27
C TRP A 179 9.07 6.57 27.43
N LEU A 180 9.84 6.34 26.37
CA LEU A 180 9.74 5.14 25.57
C LEU A 180 10.78 4.13 26.02
N ILE A 181 10.38 2.87 26.10
CA ILE A 181 11.24 1.76 26.55
C ILE A 181 11.20 0.60 25.57
N ASP A 182 12.14 -0.34 25.69
CA ASP A 182 12.22 -1.56 24.90
C ASP A 182 12.46 -1.33 23.39
N PHE A 183 13.60 -0.73 23.07
CA PHE A 183 14.05 -0.47 21.70
C PHE A 183 14.66 -1.70 20.99
N PHE A 184 14.45 -2.91 21.51
CA PHE A 184 14.97 -4.14 20.92
C PHE A 184 14.60 -4.34 19.45
N HIS A 185 13.40 -3.92 19.06
CA HIS A 185 12.87 -4.04 17.71
C HIS A 185 13.14 -2.85 16.81
N THR A 186 13.96 -1.90 17.27
CA THR A 186 14.32 -0.72 16.48
C THR A 186 15.02 -1.11 15.18
N HIS A 187 14.46 -0.66 14.09
CA HIS A 187 14.98 -0.90 12.75
C HIS A 187 14.49 0.17 11.79
N ARG A 188 15.01 0.16 10.57
CA ARG A 188 14.49 0.95 9.47
C ARG A 188 13.38 0.19 8.76
N GLY A 189 12.20 0.79 8.64
CA GLY A 189 11.05 0.12 8.09
C GLY A 189 9.90 1.05 7.71
N HIS A 190 8.73 0.48 7.49
CA HIS A 190 7.53 1.17 7.05
C HIS A 190 7.09 2.26 8.05
N VAL A 191 7.01 3.50 7.60
CA VAL A 191 6.83 4.68 8.45
C VAL A 191 5.57 4.65 9.34
N LEU A 192 4.53 3.91 8.97
CA LEU A 192 3.29 3.78 9.75
C LEU A 192 3.32 2.65 10.79
N ARG A 193 4.38 1.84 10.85
CA ARG A 193 4.40 0.62 11.67
C ARG A 193 4.07 0.86 13.14
N ASP A 194 4.68 1.86 13.75
CA ASP A 194 4.49 2.14 15.18
C ASP A 194 3.06 2.60 15.49
N LEU A 195 2.49 3.43 14.61
CA LEU A 195 1.11 3.88 14.74
C LEU A 195 0.11 2.73 14.54
N ILE A 196 0.34 1.88 13.53
CA ILE A 196 -0.49 0.71 13.25
C ILE A 196 -0.46 -0.27 14.44
N LYS A 197 0.72 -0.49 15.03
CA LYS A 197 0.84 -1.36 16.20
C LYS A 197 0.04 -0.82 17.39
N LEU A 198 0.16 0.49 17.65
CA LEU A 198 -0.56 1.12 18.74
C LEU A 198 -2.09 1.16 18.48
N GLU A 199 -2.52 1.36 17.23
CA GLU A 199 -3.93 1.29 16.84
C GLU A 199 -4.50 -0.12 17.06
N ASN A 200 -3.73 -1.17 16.74
CA ASN A 200 -4.12 -2.55 17.02
C ASN A 200 -4.35 -2.79 18.52
N ASP A 201 -3.44 -2.31 19.37
CA ASP A 201 -3.56 -2.49 20.81
C ASP A 201 -4.74 -1.68 21.38
N LEU A 202 -4.93 -0.46 20.88
CA LEU A 202 -6.09 0.38 21.21
C LEU A 202 -7.41 -0.38 20.97
N LEU A 203 -7.55 -1.01 19.80
CA LEU A 203 -8.80 -1.67 19.42
C LEU A 203 -8.98 -2.99 20.17
N TYR A 204 -8.01 -3.87 20.12
CA TYR A 204 -8.23 -5.26 20.50
C TYR A 204 -7.67 -5.64 21.88
N ILE A 205 -6.99 -4.73 22.58
CA ILE A 205 -6.45 -4.95 23.92
C ILE A 205 -7.05 -3.96 24.92
N TRP A 206 -7.07 -2.65 24.60
CA TRP A 206 -7.50 -1.63 25.55
C TRP A 206 -9.01 -1.38 25.56
N THR A 207 -9.68 -1.65 24.44
CA THR A 207 -11.13 -1.43 24.32
C THR A 207 -11.90 -2.68 24.68
N PRO A 208 -12.59 -2.74 25.84
CA PRO A 208 -13.33 -3.92 26.25
C PRO A 208 -14.61 -4.10 25.42
N VAL A 209 -14.98 -5.36 25.17
CA VAL A 209 -16.24 -5.77 24.53
C VAL A 209 -17.01 -6.67 25.49
N ARG A 210 -18.11 -6.18 26.09
CA ARG A 210 -18.78 -6.84 27.21
C ARG A 210 -19.96 -7.71 26.80
N SER A 211 -20.56 -7.43 25.62
CA SER A 211 -21.72 -8.15 25.11
C SER A 211 -21.61 -8.39 23.60
N ASP A 212 -22.52 -9.19 23.06
CA ASP A 212 -22.57 -9.44 21.62
C ASP A 212 -23.13 -8.22 20.86
N ASP A 213 -24.01 -7.42 21.47
CA ASP A 213 -24.47 -6.14 20.91
C ASP A 213 -23.30 -5.13 20.79
N GLU A 214 -22.42 -5.10 21.79
CA GLU A 214 -21.18 -4.30 21.74
C GLU A 214 -20.21 -4.83 20.66
N LEU A 215 -20.25 -6.12 20.33
CA LEU A 215 -19.43 -6.69 19.27
C LEU A 215 -19.84 -6.16 17.89
N ASP A 216 -21.14 -6.00 17.61
CA ASP A 216 -21.62 -5.39 16.37
C ASP A 216 -21.17 -3.94 16.24
N GLU A 217 -21.16 -3.19 17.35
CA GLU A 217 -20.63 -1.81 17.37
C GLU A 217 -19.11 -1.76 17.13
N ALA A 218 -18.37 -2.74 17.67
CA ALA A 218 -16.95 -2.92 17.43
C ALA A 218 -16.64 -3.24 15.94
N PHE A 219 -17.46 -4.07 15.29
CA PHE A 219 -17.35 -4.36 13.87
C PHE A 219 -17.58 -3.11 13.02
N ARG A 220 -18.62 -2.33 13.34
CA ARG A 220 -18.87 -1.04 12.69
C ARG A 220 -17.70 -0.08 12.83
N LEU A 221 -17.04 -0.04 13.99
CA LEU A 221 -15.86 0.79 14.19
C LEU A 221 -14.72 0.36 13.24
N SER A 222 -14.48 -0.95 13.13
CA SER A 222 -13.48 -1.48 12.21
C SER A 222 -13.81 -1.17 10.74
N ASP A 223 -15.07 -1.28 10.33
CA ASP A 223 -15.50 -0.98 8.96
C ASP A 223 -15.18 0.48 8.59
N LEU A 224 -15.43 1.42 9.50
CA LEU A 224 -15.12 2.83 9.31
C LEU A 224 -13.60 3.07 9.22
N LEU A 225 -12.80 2.38 10.03
CA LEU A 225 -11.34 2.51 10.01
C LEU A 225 -10.70 1.87 8.77
N ILE A 226 -11.19 0.70 8.35
CA ILE A 226 -10.66 -0.06 7.21
C ILE A 226 -11.19 0.49 5.88
N GLY A 227 -12.39 1.09 5.87
CA GLY A 227 -13.03 1.63 4.68
C GLY A 227 -12.42 2.92 4.11
N VAL A 228 -11.37 3.45 4.72
CA VAL A 228 -10.69 4.68 4.27
C VAL A 228 -10.01 4.44 2.92
N GLU A 229 -10.26 5.33 1.95
CA GLU A 229 -9.68 5.27 0.61
C GLU A 229 -8.47 6.21 0.41
N ASP A 230 -8.34 7.24 1.23
CA ASP A 230 -7.22 8.19 1.25
C ASP A 230 -6.68 8.33 2.68
N LEU A 231 -5.46 7.84 2.91
CA LEU A 231 -4.83 7.91 4.24
C LEU A 231 -4.48 9.33 4.71
N ALA A 232 -4.47 10.31 3.82
CA ALA A 232 -4.26 11.70 4.19
C ALA A 232 -5.58 12.41 4.54
N ALA A 233 -6.73 11.82 4.22
CA ALA A 233 -8.02 12.36 4.59
C ALA A 233 -8.30 12.16 6.10
N PRO A 234 -8.88 13.14 6.78
CA PRO A 234 -9.31 12.96 8.16
C PRO A 234 -10.41 11.89 8.24
N LEU A 235 -10.40 11.10 9.31
CA LEU A 235 -11.49 10.17 9.57
C LEU A 235 -12.82 10.93 9.73
N PRO A 236 -13.94 10.38 9.26
CA PRO A 236 -15.25 11.02 9.35
C PRO A 236 -15.69 11.23 10.80
N GLU A 237 -16.69 12.05 11.01
CA GLU A 237 -17.37 12.07 12.29
C GLU A 237 -18.26 10.83 12.41
N ALA A 238 -18.13 10.12 13.53
CA ALA A 238 -18.96 8.99 13.87
C ALA A 238 -19.28 9.01 15.37
N ARG A 239 -20.43 8.45 15.71
CA ARG A 239 -20.88 8.32 17.11
C ARG A 239 -21.12 6.86 17.42
N PHE A 240 -20.71 6.47 18.61
CA PHE A 240 -20.84 5.14 19.16
C PHE A 240 -21.65 5.21 20.46
N SER A 241 -22.48 4.21 20.71
CA SER A 241 -23.32 4.16 21.91
C SER A 241 -22.49 3.79 23.12
N GLY A 242 -21.52 2.90 22.98
CA GLY A 242 -20.57 2.54 24.01
C GLY A 242 -19.50 3.61 24.22
N ALA A 243 -19.38 4.13 25.44
CA ALA A 243 -18.38 5.17 25.76
C ALA A 243 -16.94 4.72 25.44
N GLN A 244 -16.62 3.40 25.62
CA GLN A 244 -15.34 2.83 25.27
C GLN A 244 -15.07 2.87 23.77
N PHE A 245 -16.07 2.62 22.91
CA PHE A 245 -15.92 2.71 21.47
C PHE A 245 -15.84 4.16 20.98
N GLN A 246 -16.60 5.08 21.60
CA GLN A 246 -16.47 6.50 21.31
C GLN A 246 -15.04 6.98 21.61
N LYS A 247 -14.50 6.61 22.77
CA LYS A 247 -13.12 6.93 23.17
C LYS A 247 -12.09 6.32 22.22
N ALA A 248 -12.28 5.03 21.85
CA ALA A 248 -11.40 4.37 20.89
C ALA A 248 -11.42 5.05 19.52
N TRP A 249 -12.60 5.45 19.05
CA TRP A 249 -12.76 6.21 17.80
C TRP A 249 -12.04 7.56 17.85
N GLU A 250 -12.21 8.33 18.89
CA GLU A 250 -11.54 9.61 19.08
C GLU A 250 -10.02 9.46 19.15
N THR A 251 -9.54 8.42 19.86
CA THR A 251 -8.11 8.11 19.92
C THR A 251 -7.56 7.68 18.57
N ALA A 252 -8.29 6.86 17.80
CA ALA A 252 -7.90 6.46 16.45
C ALA A 252 -7.85 7.69 15.50
N ARG A 253 -8.78 8.64 15.63
CA ARG A 253 -8.74 9.91 14.89
C ARG A 253 -7.48 10.71 15.22
N VAL A 254 -7.05 10.74 16.47
CA VAL A 254 -5.78 11.36 16.86
C VAL A 254 -4.59 10.65 16.25
N LEU A 255 -4.51 9.32 16.36
CA LEU A 255 -3.41 8.55 15.77
C LEU A 255 -3.31 8.78 14.26
N ARG A 256 -4.43 8.76 13.56
CA ARG A 256 -4.44 8.93 12.10
C ARG A 256 -4.23 10.38 11.67
N SER A 257 -4.40 11.35 12.55
CA SER A 257 -4.06 12.75 12.25
C SER A 257 -2.56 12.98 12.03
N PHE A 258 -1.70 12.06 12.48
CA PHE A 258 -0.25 12.10 12.21
C PHE A 258 0.12 11.53 10.83
N TYR A 259 -0.75 10.73 10.19
CA TYR A 259 -0.45 10.04 8.92
C TYR A 259 -0.02 10.99 7.79
N PRO A 260 -0.70 12.13 7.52
CA PRO A 260 -0.35 12.98 6.38
C PRO A 260 1.09 13.47 6.40
N ALA A 261 1.63 13.78 7.58
CA ALA A 261 3.03 14.21 7.74
C ALA A 261 4.03 13.08 7.44
N LEU A 262 3.67 11.83 7.73
CA LEU A 262 4.52 10.65 7.58
C LEU A 262 4.49 10.09 6.14
N ILE A 263 3.29 9.89 5.60
CA ILE A 263 3.09 9.31 4.27
C ILE A 263 3.30 10.30 3.13
N ARG A 264 3.21 11.62 3.41
CA ARG A 264 3.38 12.72 2.44
C ARG A 264 2.52 12.51 1.18
N THR A 265 3.13 11.97 0.10
CA THR A 265 2.46 11.73 -1.19
C THR A 265 1.92 10.32 -1.38
N ASP A 266 2.23 9.39 -0.48
CA ASP A 266 1.79 7.99 -0.57
C ASP A 266 0.51 7.75 0.22
N ARG A 267 -0.64 8.00 -0.42
CA ARG A 267 -1.97 7.96 0.22
C ARG A 267 -2.68 6.61 0.13
N ASP A 268 -2.02 5.60 -0.47
CA ASP A 268 -2.60 4.29 -0.74
C ASP A 268 -2.95 3.53 0.56
N PRO A 269 -4.24 3.18 0.79
CA PRO A 269 -4.67 2.45 1.99
C PRO A 269 -4.09 1.05 2.12
N TYR A 270 -3.61 0.45 1.04
CA TYR A 270 -3.01 -0.88 1.07
C TYR A 270 -1.88 -0.99 2.11
N GLN A 271 -1.08 0.07 2.27
CA GLN A 271 0.00 0.09 3.26
C GLN A 271 -0.51 -0.02 4.71
N LEU A 272 -1.66 0.55 5.01
CA LEU A 272 -2.34 0.42 6.30
C LEU A 272 -2.93 -0.99 6.45
N HIS A 273 -3.66 -1.45 5.43
CA HIS A 273 -4.31 -2.75 5.45
C HIS A 273 -3.31 -3.89 5.68
N ALA A 274 -2.15 -3.86 5.00
CA ALA A 274 -1.09 -4.84 5.19
C ALA A 274 -0.56 -4.86 6.63
N GLY A 275 -0.35 -3.70 7.24
CA GLY A 275 0.10 -3.63 8.62
C GLY A 275 -0.97 -4.10 9.62
N LEU A 276 -2.21 -3.61 9.49
CA LEU A 276 -3.31 -3.98 10.39
C LEU A 276 -3.63 -5.47 10.35
N LEU A 277 -3.71 -6.09 9.15
CA LEU A 277 -3.97 -7.54 9.05
C LEU A 277 -2.90 -8.34 9.80
N ARG A 278 -1.63 -7.98 9.66
CA ARG A 278 -0.54 -8.67 10.35
C ARG A 278 -0.74 -8.65 11.86
N TYR A 279 -1.07 -7.50 12.43
CA TYR A 279 -1.25 -7.35 13.87
C TYR A 279 -2.57 -7.95 14.36
N ALA A 280 -3.69 -7.76 13.64
CA ALA A 280 -4.97 -8.36 14.00
C ALA A 280 -4.90 -9.89 14.07
N VAL A 281 -4.27 -10.55 13.09
CA VAL A 281 -4.04 -12.00 13.12
C VAL A 281 -3.13 -12.42 14.28
N HIS A 282 -2.08 -11.65 14.57
CA HIS A 282 -1.17 -11.94 15.66
C HIS A 282 -1.86 -11.84 17.03
N THR A 283 -2.77 -10.88 17.20
CA THR A 283 -3.58 -10.68 18.41
C THR A 283 -4.40 -11.92 18.78
N LEU A 284 -4.82 -12.74 17.82
CA LEU A 284 -5.57 -13.97 18.08
C LEU A 284 -4.79 -14.98 18.95
N SER A 285 -3.46 -14.91 18.95
CA SER A 285 -2.58 -15.80 19.72
C SER A 285 -2.19 -15.26 21.10
N PHE A 286 -2.56 -14.01 21.43
CA PHE A 286 -2.24 -13.43 22.75
C PHE A 286 -3.22 -13.89 23.84
N ASP A 287 -2.75 -13.88 25.08
CA ASP A 287 -3.57 -14.21 26.24
C ASP A 287 -4.33 -13.01 26.81
N GLU A 288 -3.88 -11.79 26.51
CA GLU A 288 -4.43 -10.55 27.05
C GLU A 288 -5.86 -10.23 26.57
N PRO A 289 -6.18 -10.32 25.25
CA PRO A 289 -7.53 -10.06 24.79
C PRO A 289 -8.47 -11.21 25.18
N ASP A 290 -9.69 -10.86 25.61
CA ASP A 290 -10.73 -11.85 25.84
C ASP A 290 -11.29 -12.43 24.51
N LEU A 291 -12.20 -13.39 24.61
CA LEU A 291 -12.75 -14.06 23.44
C LEU A 291 -13.52 -13.11 22.51
N ARG A 292 -14.22 -12.09 23.04
CA ARG A 292 -14.95 -11.11 22.21
C ARG A 292 -14.00 -10.16 21.53
N GLN A 293 -12.97 -9.69 22.20
CA GLN A 293 -11.90 -8.91 21.58
C GLN A 293 -11.18 -9.70 20.47
N LYS A 294 -10.93 -11.00 20.68
CA LYS A 294 -10.38 -11.88 19.64
C LYS A 294 -11.35 -12.08 18.46
N ARG A 295 -12.65 -12.18 18.70
CA ARG A 295 -13.67 -12.22 17.65
C ARG A 295 -13.69 -10.91 16.85
N TRP A 296 -13.56 -9.78 17.53
CA TRP A 296 -13.41 -8.48 16.87
C TRP A 296 -12.14 -8.41 15.99
N ALA A 297 -10.99 -8.81 16.52
CA ALA A 297 -9.74 -8.88 15.75
C ALA A 297 -9.86 -9.83 14.54
N LEU A 298 -10.54 -10.97 14.71
CA LEU A 298 -10.78 -11.93 13.63
C LEU A 298 -11.71 -11.36 12.54
N TYR A 299 -12.77 -10.64 12.93
CA TYR A 299 -13.63 -9.92 12.00
C TYR A 299 -12.82 -8.95 11.15
N SER A 300 -12.04 -8.09 11.81
CA SER A 300 -11.20 -7.11 11.12
C SER A 300 -10.15 -7.78 10.22
N ALA A 301 -9.55 -8.89 10.66
CA ALA A 301 -8.63 -9.67 9.85
C ALA A 301 -9.31 -10.22 8.58
N GLY A 302 -10.57 -10.64 8.68
CA GLY A 302 -11.37 -11.07 7.53
C GLY A 302 -11.61 -9.94 6.53
N VAL A 303 -12.09 -8.79 6.99
CA VAL A 303 -12.31 -7.60 6.15
C VAL A 303 -11.01 -7.16 5.47
N LEU A 304 -9.92 -7.06 6.23
CA LEU A 304 -8.59 -6.70 5.72
C LEU A 304 -8.07 -7.69 4.68
N THR A 305 -8.29 -8.99 4.89
CA THR A 305 -7.96 -10.04 3.92
C THR A 305 -8.65 -9.79 2.58
N GLY A 306 -9.94 -9.45 2.59
CA GLY A 306 -10.68 -9.06 1.38
C GLY A 306 -10.07 -7.85 0.70
N ARG A 307 -9.81 -6.76 1.45
CA ARG A 307 -9.22 -5.53 0.92
C ARG A 307 -7.84 -5.74 0.30
N ILE A 308 -6.98 -6.53 0.94
CA ILE A 308 -5.64 -6.85 0.42
C ILE A 308 -5.74 -7.71 -0.84
N ARG A 309 -6.60 -8.74 -0.85
CA ARG A 309 -6.83 -9.59 -2.01
C ARG A 309 -7.31 -8.77 -3.21
N ASP A 310 -8.29 -7.90 -3.00
CA ASP A 310 -8.83 -7.02 -4.04
C ASP A 310 -7.77 -6.05 -4.59
N HIS A 311 -6.93 -5.48 -3.70
CA HIS A 311 -5.83 -4.60 -4.10
C HIS A 311 -4.81 -5.36 -4.96
N LEU A 312 -4.34 -6.53 -4.50
CA LEU A 312 -3.36 -7.35 -5.21
C LEU A 312 -3.90 -7.85 -6.56
N THR A 313 -5.16 -8.29 -6.60
CA THR A 313 -5.81 -8.70 -7.84
C THR A 313 -5.92 -7.53 -8.83
N ARG A 314 -6.35 -6.35 -8.36
CA ARG A 314 -6.42 -5.15 -9.22
C ARG A 314 -5.05 -4.67 -9.68
N SER A 315 -4.03 -4.74 -8.83
CA SER A 315 -2.65 -4.33 -9.18
C SER A 315 -2.00 -5.27 -10.20
N ARG A 316 -2.44 -6.53 -10.25
CA ARG A 316 -2.02 -7.51 -11.28
C ARG A 316 -2.77 -7.35 -12.59
N ARG A 317 -4.01 -6.83 -12.57
CA ARG A 317 -4.80 -6.60 -13.79
C ARG A 317 -4.08 -5.64 -14.73
N LEU A 318 -4.12 -5.90 -16.01
CA LEU A 318 -3.53 -5.01 -17.01
C LEU A 318 -4.20 -3.64 -16.93
N ARG A 319 -3.41 -2.63 -16.60
CA ARG A 319 -3.90 -1.25 -16.54
C ARG A 319 -3.99 -0.67 -17.95
N ILE A 320 -5.19 -0.23 -18.31
CA ILE A 320 -5.48 0.48 -19.55
C ILE A 320 -5.87 1.92 -19.20
N ASP A 321 -5.12 2.88 -19.74
CA ASP A 321 -5.40 4.30 -19.54
C ASP A 321 -5.95 4.89 -20.84
N TYR A 322 -7.24 5.22 -20.85
CA TYR A 322 -7.90 5.81 -21.99
C TYR A 322 -7.55 7.30 -22.14
N LEU A 323 -7.39 7.75 -23.41
CA LEU A 323 -7.16 9.15 -23.70
C LEU A 323 -8.35 10.02 -23.28
N ALA A 324 -8.06 11.15 -22.66
CA ALA A 324 -9.02 12.19 -22.34
C ALA A 324 -8.63 13.51 -23.02
N LEU A 325 -9.61 14.16 -23.64
CA LEU A 325 -9.45 15.49 -24.21
C LEU A 325 -9.38 16.55 -23.09
N PRO A 326 -8.94 17.78 -23.41
CA PRO A 326 -8.88 18.87 -22.44
C PRO A 326 -10.22 19.23 -21.76
N ASP A 327 -11.34 19.00 -22.43
CA ASP A 327 -12.71 19.18 -21.93
C ASP A 327 -13.22 18.02 -21.04
N GLY A 328 -12.43 16.94 -20.90
CA GLY A 328 -12.76 15.77 -20.09
C GLY A 328 -13.44 14.63 -20.87
N GLU A 329 -13.73 14.80 -22.17
CA GLU A 329 -14.25 13.72 -23.00
C GLU A 329 -13.24 12.57 -23.08
N ARG A 330 -13.70 11.34 -22.82
CA ARG A 330 -12.87 10.12 -22.97
C ARG A 330 -13.04 9.51 -24.34
N ILE A 331 -11.93 9.22 -25.00
CA ILE A 331 -11.87 8.57 -26.31
C ILE A 331 -11.59 7.08 -26.11
N ARG A 332 -12.18 6.21 -26.94
CA ARG A 332 -11.95 4.76 -26.92
C ARG A 332 -10.57 4.33 -27.47
N VAL A 333 -9.55 5.13 -27.17
CA VAL A 333 -8.14 4.83 -27.47
C VAL A 333 -7.41 4.70 -26.15
N GLY A 334 -7.03 3.49 -25.80
CA GLY A 334 -6.33 3.15 -24.54
C GLY A 334 -4.82 2.98 -24.75
N MET A 335 -4.08 3.17 -23.71
CA MET A 335 -2.62 2.98 -23.63
C MET A 335 -2.29 1.97 -22.53
N THR A 336 -1.37 1.05 -22.81
CA THR A 336 -0.92 0.06 -21.82
C THR A 336 0.53 -0.35 -22.06
N ILE A 337 1.06 -1.16 -21.15
CA ILE A 337 2.32 -1.91 -21.32
C ILE A 337 2.10 -3.10 -22.24
N MET A 338 3.18 -3.73 -22.67
CA MET A 338 3.10 -5.01 -23.41
C MET A 338 2.46 -6.10 -22.55
N PRO A 339 1.35 -6.73 -22.96
CA PRO A 339 0.73 -7.83 -22.24
C PRO A 339 1.66 -9.03 -22.07
N GLY A 340 1.53 -9.75 -20.95
CA GLY A 340 2.24 -10.98 -20.68
C GLY A 340 3.75 -10.83 -20.40
N ARG A 341 4.26 -9.63 -20.12
CA ARG A 341 5.69 -9.39 -19.81
C ARG A 341 6.17 -10.26 -18.65
N ARG A 342 7.01 -11.26 -18.94
CA ARG A 342 7.51 -12.18 -17.92
C ARG A 342 8.49 -11.55 -16.93
N ASP A 343 9.23 -10.52 -17.34
CA ASP A 343 10.13 -9.77 -16.43
C ASP A 343 9.39 -9.01 -15.32
N TRP A 344 8.07 -8.78 -15.50
CA TRP A 344 7.15 -8.23 -14.51
C TRP A 344 6.21 -9.29 -13.92
N GLY A 345 6.47 -10.58 -14.15
CA GLY A 345 5.67 -11.69 -13.62
C GLY A 345 4.22 -11.68 -14.12
N ARG A 346 3.95 -11.10 -15.30
CA ARG A 346 2.59 -11.02 -15.85
C ARG A 346 2.22 -12.29 -16.60
N ASP A 347 0.98 -12.71 -16.43
CA ASP A 347 0.38 -13.79 -17.20
C ASP A 347 -0.29 -13.24 -18.45
N LEU A 348 0.03 -13.83 -19.62
CA LEU A 348 -0.50 -13.37 -20.91
C LEU A 348 -2.01 -13.60 -21.03
N ALA A 349 -2.51 -14.74 -20.52
CA ALA A 349 -3.93 -15.07 -20.64
C ALA A 349 -4.76 -14.11 -19.78
N GLU A 350 -4.35 -13.84 -18.53
CA GLU A 350 -4.99 -12.86 -17.64
C GLU A 350 -5.00 -11.45 -18.24
N ASP A 351 -3.90 -11.03 -18.88
CA ASP A 351 -3.82 -9.70 -19.51
C ASP A 351 -4.76 -9.57 -20.71
N LEU A 352 -4.84 -10.62 -21.55
CA LEU A 352 -5.74 -10.64 -22.71
C LEU A 352 -7.21 -10.73 -22.29
N ASP A 353 -7.52 -11.45 -21.22
CA ASP A 353 -8.86 -11.47 -20.64
C ASP A 353 -9.27 -10.10 -20.10
N ALA A 354 -8.36 -9.40 -19.40
CA ALA A 354 -8.58 -8.04 -18.95
C ALA A 354 -8.85 -7.06 -20.12
N MET A 355 -8.15 -7.22 -21.24
CA MET A 355 -8.41 -6.42 -22.45
C MET A 355 -9.81 -6.68 -23.02
N ARG A 356 -10.26 -7.94 -23.05
CA ARG A 356 -11.60 -8.31 -23.54
C ARG A 356 -12.71 -7.75 -22.63
N GLU A 357 -12.53 -7.83 -21.33
CA GLU A 357 -13.47 -7.29 -20.34
C GLU A 357 -13.63 -5.76 -20.48
N GLU A 358 -12.57 -5.06 -20.86
CA GLU A 358 -12.59 -3.62 -21.21
C GLU A 358 -13.13 -3.32 -22.62
N GLY A 359 -13.57 -4.37 -23.34
CA GLY A 359 -14.13 -4.24 -24.70
C GLY A 359 -13.11 -3.94 -25.78
N VAL A 360 -11.81 -4.18 -25.54
CA VAL A 360 -10.75 -3.96 -26.53
C VAL A 360 -10.86 -5.02 -27.63
N SER A 361 -11.07 -4.57 -28.85
CA SER A 361 -11.13 -5.41 -30.07
C SER A 361 -10.01 -5.13 -31.05
N ARG A 362 -9.26 -4.06 -30.86
CA ARG A 362 -8.22 -3.58 -31.76
C ARG A 362 -6.94 -3.23 -30.99
N VAL A 363 -5.78 -3.58 -31.55
CA VAL A 363 -4.47 -3.30 -30.95
C VAL A 363 -3.52 -2.71 -31.97
N LEU A 364 -2.87 -1.59 -31.64
CA LEU A 364 -1.66 -1.12 -32.32
C LEU A 364 -0.43 -1.53 -31.48
N ALA A 365 0.32 -2.52 -31.96
CA ALA A 365 1.50 -3.02 -31.30
C ALA A 365 2.77 -2.39 -31.91
N LEU A 366 3.54 -1.68 -31.08
CA LEU A 366 4.74 -0.94 -31.49
C LEU A 366 6.05 -1.63 -31.10
N VAL A 367 5.98 -2.92 -30.74
CA VAL A 367 7.12 -3.73 -30.30
C VAL A 367 7.80 -4.43 -31.48
N THR A 368 9.10 -4.67 -31.37
CA THR A 368 9.87 -5.47 -32.33
C THR A 368 9.77 -6.97 -31.99
N GLN A 369 10.11 -7.84 -32.93
CA GLN A 369 10.16 -9.30 -32.70
C GLN A 369 11.19 -9.66 -31.62
N ASP A 370 12.33 -8.98 -31.60
CA ASP A 370 13.38 -9.22 -30.61
C ASP A 370 12.90 -8.85 -29.19
N GLU A 371 12.09 -7.79 -29.05
CA GLU A 371 11.48 -7.44 -27.77
C GLU A 371 10.44 -8.49 -27.33
N LEU A 372 9.62 -9.02 -28.23
CA LEU A 372 8.68 -10.10 -27.91
C LEU A 372 9.40 -11.34 -27.36
N VAL A 373 10.53 -11.71 -27.99
CA VAL A 373 11.37 -12.80 -27.50
C VAL A 373 12.00 -12.46 -26.16
N ARG A 374 12.62 -11.28 -26.05
CA ARG A 374 13.32 -10.80 -24.84
C ARG A 374 12.43 -10.79 -23.62
N TYR A 375 11.18 -10.38 -23.77
CA TYR A 375 10.22 -10.28 -22.68
C TYR A 375 9.32 -11.51 -22.50
N GLY A 376 9.65 -12.60 -23.21
CA GLY A 376 9.06 -13.94 -23.00
C GLY A 376 7.67 -14.15 -23.59
N VAL A 377 7.27 -13.34 -24.58
CA VAL A 377 5.98 -13.42 -25.28
C VAL A 377 6.13 -13.47 -26.81
N PRO A 378 6.95 -14.37 -27.39
CA PRO A 378 7.26 -14.38 -28.83
C PRO A 378 6.02 -14.57 -29.69
N GLY A 379 4.95 -15.19 -29.17
CA GLY A 379 3.70 -15.44 -29.87
C GLY A 379 2.60 -14.42 -29.66
N LEU A 380 2.86 -13.27 -29.01
CA LEU A 380 1.84 -12.29 -28.65
C LEU A 380 0.96 -11.83 -29.82
N ILE A 381 1.56 -11.52 -30.96
CA ILE A 381 0.81 -11.05 -32.14
C ILE A 381 -0.17 -12.10 -32.66
N ALA A 382 0.25 -13.37 -32.69
CA ALA A 382 -0.62 -14.47 -33.08
C ALA A 382 -1.72 -14.74 -32.03
N GLU A 383 -1.40 -14.53 -30.76
CA GLU A 383 -2.36 -14.72 -29.66
C GLU A 383 -3.50 -13.71 -29.70
N TYR A 384 -3.25 -12.45 -30.12
CA TYR A 384 -4.33 -11.50 -30.39
C TYR A 384 -5.35 -12.05 -31.38
N GLY A 385 -4.89 -12.58 -32.52
CA GLY A 385 -5.79 -13.17 -33.53
C GLY A 385 -6.60 -14.36 -33.01
N ARG A 386 -5.98 -15.23 -32.19
CA ARG A 386 -6.67 -16.37 -31.58
C ARG A 386 -7.79 -15.93 -30.61
N ARG A 387 -7.66 -14.76 -30.03
CA ARG A 387 -8.65 -14.18 -29.11
C ARG A 387 -9.64 -13.24 -29.80
N GLY A 388 -9.62 -13.15 -31.14
CA GLY A 388 -10.51 -12.27 -31.92
C GLY A 388 -10.16 -10.78 -31.80
N ILE A 389 -8.93 -10.45 -31.40
CA ILE A 389 -8.42 -9.08 -31.33
C ILE A 389 -7.60 -8.84 -32.61
N GLU A 390 -8.03 -7.89 -33.44
CA GLU A 390 -7.27 -7.49 -34.62
C GLU A 390 -6.05 -6.66 -34.21
N CYS A 391 -4.85 -7.07 -34.68
CA CYS A 391 -3.62 -6.39 -34.35
C CYS A 391 -2.98 -5.73 -35.58
N ARG A 392 -2.83 -4.42 -35.55
CA ARG A 392 -1.94 -3.70 -36.44
C ARG A 392 -0.55 -3.67 -35.82
N TRP A 393 0.37 -4.41 -36.40
CA TRP A 393 1.75 -4.48 -35.93
C TRP A 393 2.64 -3.50 -36.69
N LEU A 394 3.14 -2.47 -35.97
CA LEU A 394 4.08 -1.47 -36.48
C LEU A 394 5.34 -1.48 -35.62
N PRO A 395 6.33 -2.33 -35.92
CA PRO A 395 7.52 -2.44 -35.10
C PRO A 395 8.37 -1.16 -35.16
N VAL A 396 8.66 -0.62 -33.99
CA VAL A 396 9.48 0.57 -33.78
C VAL A 396 10.55 0.25 -32.74
N LEU A 397 11.80 0.59 -32.99
CA LEU A 397 12.90 0.41 -32.04
C LEU A 397 12.63 1.19 -30.74
N ASP A 398 13.18 0.70 -29.63
CA ASP A 398 13.01 1.40 -28.36
C ASP A 398 13.55 2.83 -28.43
N GLN A 399 12.82 3.75 -27.82
CA GLN A 399 13.02 5.22 -27.86
C GLN A 399 12.96 5.86 -29.27
N GLY A 400 12.83 5.06 -30.33
CA GLY A 400 12.75 5.53 -31.72
C GLY A 400 11.34 5.93 -32.14
N VAL A 401 11.23 6.25 -33.45
CA VAL A 401 9.99 6.65 -34.13
C VAL A 401 9.87 5.96 -35.50
N PRO A 402 8.66 5.72 -36.02
CA PRO A 402 8.46 5.22 -37.36
C PRO A 402 8.63 6.32 -38.39
N THR A 403 8.40 6.02 -39.68
CA THR A 403 8.25 7.07 -40.70
C THR A 403 6.94 7.83 -40.51
N ILE A 404 6.89 9.08 -40.98
CA ILE A 404 5.67 9.93 -40.95
C ILE A 404 4.51 9.22 -41.66
N ALA A 405 4.76 8.61 -42.82
CA ALA A 405 3.74 7.89 -43.57
C ALA A 405 3.18 6.69 -42.78
N ALA A 406 4.05 5.86 -42.21
CA ALA A 406 3.62 4.68 -41.42
C ALA A 406 2.82 5.10 -40.14
N MET A 407 3.22 6.18 -39.47
CA MET A 407 2.47 6.71 -38.35
C MET A 407 1.12 7.29 -38.79
N ARG A 408 1.07 7.98 -39.90
CA ARG A 408 -0.19 8.50 -40.47
C ARG A 408 -1.17 7.36 -40.73
N ASP A 409 -0.74 6.33 -41.44
CA ASP A 409 -1.56 5.16 -41.73
C ASP A 409 -2.04 4.47 -40.46
N ALA A 410 -1.18 4.40 -39.42
CA ALA A 410 -1.54 3.79 -38.15
C ALA A 410 -2.62 4.60 -37.40
N VAL A 411 -2.49 5.93 -37.30
CA VAL A 411 -3.47 6.75 -36.60
C VAL A 411 -4.77 6.91 -37.38
N ASP A 412 -4.73 6.87 -38.74
CA ASP A 412 -5.94 6.85 -39.58
C ASP A 412 -6.70 5.54 -39.41
N TRP A 413 -6.00 4.42 -39.30
CA TRP A 413 -6.61 3.12 -38.93
C TRP A 413 -7.27 3.19 -37.55
N ILE A 414 -6.59 3.78 -36.54
CA ILE A 414 -7.19 3.97 -35.20
C ILE A 414 -8.51 4.75 -35.31
N GLU A 415 -8.54 5.87 -36.03
CA GLU A 415 -9.73 6.69 -36.20
C GLU A 415 -10.87 5.93 -36.89
N GLY A 416 -10.55 5.13 -37.93
CA GLY A 416 -11.53 4.24 -38.56
C GLY A 416 -12.19 3.28 -37.60
N CYS A 417 -11.40 2.65 -36.71
CA CYS A 417 -11.90 1.74 -35.67
C CYS A 417 -12.76 2.49 -34.63
N VAL A 418 -12.29 3.65 -34.16
CA VAL A 418 -13.05 4.48 -33.20
C VAL A 418 -14.40 4.93 -33.76
N ASN A 419 -14.44 5.33 -35.03
CA ASN A 419 -15.68 5.73 -35.73
C ASN A 419 -16.62 4.55 -35.95
N ALA A 420 -16.12 3.32 -36.01
CA ALA A 420 -16.90 2.09 -35.99
C ALA A 420 -17.39 1.68 -34.58
N GLY A 421 -17.10 2.47 -33.55
CA GLY A 421 -17.49 2.21 -32.17
C GLY A 421 -16.58 1.22 -31.43
N GLU A 422 -15.43 0.90 -32.00
CA GLU A 422 -14.47 -0.07 -31.42
C GLU A 422 -13.50 0.58 -30.44
N ALA A 423 -13.01 -0.17 -29.48
CA ALA A 423 -11.95 0.25 -28.55
C ALA A 423 -10.59 -0.21 -29.07
N VAL A 424 -9.68 0.74 -29.23
CA VAL A 424 -8.31 0.52 -29.73
C VAL A 424 -7.32 0.64 -28.57
N LEU A 425 -6.41 -0.31 -28.44
CA LEU A 425 -5.35 -0.28 -27.45
C LEU A 425 -3.99 -0.09 -28.12
N ILE A 426 -3.21 0.89 -27.67
CA ILE A 426 -1.83 1.12 -28.12
C ILE A 426 -0.86 0.62 -27.08
N HIS A 427 0.11 -0.20 -27.45
CA HIS A 427 1.19 -0.59 -26.56
C HIS A 427 2.56 -0.64 -27.23
N CYS A 428 3.60 -0.40 -26.42
CA CYS A 428 4.98 -0.79 -26.67
C CYS A 428 5.45 -1.70 -25.54
N VAL A 429 6.69 -1.71 -25.14
CA VAL A 429 7.14 -2.49 -23.96
C VAL A 429 6.68 -1.83 -22.67
N GLY A 430 7.06 -0.56 -22.42
CA GLY A 430 6.72 0.19 -21.20
C GLY A 430 5.41 0.96 -21.25
N GLY A 431 4.80 1.09 -22.42
CA GLY A 431 3.56 1.85 -22.62
C GLY A 431 3.70 3.35 -22.37
N LEU A 432 4.88 3.93 -22.56
CA LEU A 432 5.18 5.35 -22.30
C LEU A 432 5.71 6.07 -23.53
N GLY A 433 6.91 5.72 -24.04
CA GLY A 433 7.59 6.45 -25.10
C GLY A 433 6.88 6.33 -26.44
N ARG A 434 7.05 5.21 -27.14
CA ARG A 434 6.44 4.92 -28.46
C ARG A 434 4.92 4.97 -28.42
N THR A 435 4.31 4.40 -27.38
CA THR A 435 2.87 4.44 -27.13
C THR A 435 2.37 5.87 -27.00
N GLY A 436 3.06 6.69 -26.19
CA GLY A 436 2.73 8.10 -26.02
C GLY A 436 2.90 8.92 -27.29
N ALA A 437 3.93 8.63 -28.10
CA ALA A 437 4.14 9.30 -29.37
C ALA A 437 3.01 8.99 -30.38
N ALA A 438 2.61 7.73 -30.51
CA ALA A 438 1.49 7.35 -31.38
C ALA A 438 0.15 7.96 -30.91
N ALA A 439 -0.11 7.95 -29.62
CA ALA A 439 -1.30 8.58 -29.02
C ALA A 439 -1.32 10.11 -29.25
N ALA A 440 -0.18 10.79 -29.10
CA ALA A 440 -0.08 12.22 -29.38
C ALA A 440 -0.27 12.54 -30.86
N CYS A 441 0.30 11.74 -31.76
CA CYS A 441 0.07 11.88 -33.21
C CYS A 441 -1.41 11.68 -33.58
N TYR A 442 -2.08 10.73 -32.97
CA TYR A 442 -3.52 10.54 -33.13
C TYR A 442 -4.31 11.79 -32.73
N LEU A 443 -4.04 12.35 -31.55
CA LEU A 443 -4.71 13.56 -31.06
C LEU A 443 -4.44 14.76 -31.95
N ALA A 444 -3.20 14.95 -32.40
CA ALA A 444 -2.86 16.05 -33.32
C ALA A 444 -3.61 15.94 -34.64
N ARG A 445 -3.70 14.72 -35.21
CA ARG A 445 -4.29 14.52 -36.52
C ARG A 445 -5.82 14.53 -36.50
N HIS A 446 -6.43 13.87 -35.56
CA HIS A 446 -7.88 13.61 -35.54
C HIS A 446 -8.67 14.49 -34.57
N ARG A 447 -8.00 15.07 -33.56
CA ARG A 447 -8.64 16.02 -32.62
C ARG A 447 -8.14 17.46 -32.76
N GLY A 448 -7.24 17.72 -33.71
CA GLY A 448 -6.78 19.07 -34.05
C GLY A 448 -5.91 19.72 -32.97
N LEU A 449 -5.38 18.96 -32.02
CA LEU A 449 -4.51 19.48 -30.96
C LEU A 449 -3.13 19.85 -31.54
N SER A 450 -2.54 20.91 -31.03
CA SER A 450 -1.11 21.19 -31.27
C SER A 450 -0.25 20.07 -30.66
N ALA A 451 0.99 19.95 -31.10
CA ALA A 451 1.92 18.94 -30.55
C ALA A 451 2.05 19.05 -29.03
N ALA A 452 2.13 20.28 -28.49
CA ALA A 452 2.25 20.50 -27.05
C ALA A 452 0.98 20.07 -26.27
N GLU A 453 -0.21 20.42 -26.78
CA GLU A 453 -1.50 20.04 -26.19
C GLU A 453 -1.71 18.51 -26.23
N ALA A 454 -1.36 17.86 -27.35
CA ALA A 454 -1.46 16.43 -27.52
C ALA A 454 -0.54 15.69 -26.54
N VAL A 455 0.71 16.10 -26.38
CA VAL A 455 1.63 15.53 -25.38
C VAL A 455 1.13 15.77 -23.97
N ALA A 456 0.61 16.96 -23.67
CA ALA A 456 0.04 17.25 -22.34
C ALA A 456 -1.19 16.37 -22.04
N ALA A 457 -2.07 16.15 -23.01
CA ALA A 457 -3.23 15.26 -22.87
C ALA A 457 -2.80 13.80 -22.62
N VAL A 458 -1.85 13.27 -23.38
CA VAL A 458 -1.26 11.94 -23.18
C VAL A 458 -0.64 11.82 -21.79
N ARG A 459 0.09 12.83 -21.34
CA ARG A 459 0.71 12.84 -20.00
C ARG A 459 -0.30 12.84 -18.88
N ARG A 460 -1.39 13.57 -19.00
CA ARG A 460 -2.50 13.54 -18.02
C ARG A 460 -3.18 12.19 -17.99
N SER A 461 -3.42 11.59 -19.16
CA SER A 461 -4.14 10.30 -19.26
C SER A 461 -3.30 9.12 -18.80
N ARG A 462 -1.97 9.11 -19.04
CA ARG A 462 -1.12 7.94 -18.80
C ARG A 462 -0.10 8.14 -17.67
N SER A 463 0.83 9.07 -17.89
CA SER A 463 1.93 9.35 -16.97
C SER A 463 2.66 10.63 -17.39
N GLY A 464 3.09 11.47 -16.45
CA GLY A 464 3.95 12.61 -16.72
C GLY A 464 5.24 12.28 -17.48
N ARG A 465 5.64 11.01 -17.49
CA ARG A 465 6.81 10.49 -18.23
C ARG A 465 6.51 10.06 -19.67
N ALA A 466 5.25 10.09 -20.10
CA ALA A 466 4.93 9.73 -21.50
C ALA A 466 5.66 10.64 -22.49
N VAL A 467 6.05 10.08 -23.66
CA VAL A 467 6.96 10.68 -24.64
C VAL A 467 8.35 10.89 -24.02
N GLU A 468 9.15 9.82 -24.04
CA GLU A 468 10.39 9.72 -23.24
C GLU A 468 11.63 10.31 -23.90
N SER A 469 11.68 10.33 -25.25
CA SER A 469 12.87 10.79 -25.97
C SER A 469 12.65 12.13 -26.66
N ARG A 470 13.77 12.86 -26.86
CA ARG A 470 13.76 14.10 -27.68
C ARG A 470 13.37 13.82 -29.15
N GLU A 471 13.74 12.66 -29.65
CA GLU A 471 13.40 12.23 -31.01
C GLU A 471 11.88 12.08 -31.17
N GLN A 472 11.21 11.45 -30.18
CA GLN A 472 9.76 11.31 -30.15
C GLN A 472 9.08 12.68 -30.09
N SER A 473 9.56 13.59 -29.26
CA SER A 473 9.00 14.96 -29.17
C SER A 473 9.13 15.71 -30.51
N ALA A 474 10.32 15.70 -31.11
CA ALA A 474 10.56 16.33 -32.40
C ALA A 474 9.75 15.70 -33.56
N PHE A 475 9.54 14.37 -33.49
CA PHE A 475 8.69 13.64 -34.41
C PHE A 475 7.23 14.11 -34.34
N ILE A 476 6.67 14.20 -33.11
CA ILE A 476 5.30 14.66 -32.90
C ILE A 476 5.10 16.09 -33.45
N GLU A 477 6.05 16.98 -33.19
CA GLU A 477 6.01 18.37 -33.74
C GLU A 477 5.99 18.40 -35.26
N ARG A 478 6.85 17.60 -35.89
CA ARG A 478 6.89 17.49 -37.38
C ARG A 478 5.59 16.88 -37.89
N PHE A 479 5.11 15.82 -37.31
CA PHE A 479 3.88 15.13 -37.67
C PHE A 479 2.66 16.06 -37.58
N ALA A 480 2.53 16.80 -36.47
CA ALA A 480 1.42 17.75 -36.25
C ALA A 480 1.44 18.88 -37.32
N ARG A 481 2.61 19.45 -37.67
CA ARG A 481 2.72 20.45 -38.74
C ARG A 481 2.22 19.93 -40.08
N GLU A 482 2.62 18.71 -40.49
CA GLU A 482 2.15 18.11 -41.74
C GLU A 482 0.66 17.81 -41.72
N ALA A 483 0.13 17.36 -40.58
CA ALA A 483 -1.30 17.08 -40.41
C ALA A 483 -2.17 18.34 -40.51
N HIS A 484 -1.70 19.47 -39.99
CA HIS A 484 -2.41 20.77 -40.11
C HIS A 484 -2.31 21.38 -41.51
N SER A 485 -1.17 21.27 -42.19
CA SER A 485 -0.99 21.78 -43.56
C SER A 485 -1.93 21.08 -44.56
N SER A 486 -2.18 19.78 -44.39
CA SER A 486 -3.10 19.02 -45.26
C SER A 486 -4.59 19.33 -45.03
N ARG A 487 -4.95 19.95 -43.89
CA ARG A 487 -6.33 20.41 -43.61
C ARG A 487 -6.63 21.79 -44.19
N SER A 488 -5.60 22.63 -44.41
CA SER A 488 -5.78 23.99 -44.96
C SER A 488 -5.89 24.02 -46.51
N THR A 489 -5.63 22.90 -47.15
CA THR A 489 -5.63 22.76 -48.62
C THR A 489 -6.80 21.91 -49.16
N GLY A 490 -7.70 21.46 -48.34
CA GLY A 490 -8.95 20.74 -48.65
C GLY A 490 -10.15 21.48 -48.14
#